data_7b3ba163e1d09d056669b3e9211d1d5f
#
_entry.id   7b3ba163e1d09d056669b3e9211d1d5f
#
_cell.length_a   1.000
_cell.length_b   1.000
_cell.length_c   1.000
_cell.angle_alpha   90.00
_cell.angle_beta   90.00
_cell.angle_gamma   90.00
#
_symmetry.space_group_name_H-M   'P 1'
#
loop_
_entity.id
_entity.type
_entity.pdbx_description
1 polymer ?
#
loop_
_entity_poly.entity_id
_entity_poly.type
_entity_poly.pdbx_seq_one_letter_code
_entity_poly.pdbx_strand_id
1 'polypeptide(L)'
;MSEKEMTALATSVGADAGQPFNNINTDIIAQTEEENKGFDDFSYDFQREWLLANDTSYLKTVTMDELYETTFDVNLPIIEGVLYPGTYLFAGPSKVGKSFFMAQLAYHVSTGIALWGNVVRKGTVLYLALEDDYARLQRRFYRMFGTDSTPNLHLATEARVLGDGFDEQIKAFIRNHPDTKLIIIDVLQRVRDVGGKDYSYASDYDIVAKLKAMTEGSGVALLIVHHTRKQHADDIFDMISGTNGLMGAADGAFIISKETRTGNGATVAVVGRDQPDQRFHLQRNVETLAWELEKAENELWVEPKDPLLELISSFLSADRTSWSGTPTELVTLLGVDLKPNVLSLKLNINAGRLLKEYGIFYKSSRSHDGRRVSLSLAEPRRA
;
A
#
# COMPACT_ATOMS: atom_id res chain seq x y z
N MET A 1 17.31 -14.22 -26.42
CA MET A 1 16.32 -14.76 -27.40
C MET A 1 15.40 -13.63 -27.84
N SER A 2 15.12 -13.48 -29.12
CA SER A 2 14.20 -12.47 -29.63
C SER A 2 12.73 -12.93 -29.46
N GLU A 3 11.81 -11.98 -29.44
CA GLU A 3 10.37 -12.25 -29.35
C GLU A 3 9.85 -13.21 -30.43
N LYS A 4 10.52 -13.25 -31.60
CA LYS A 4 10.25 -14.18 -32.68
C LYS A 4 10.70 -15.63 -32.41
N GLU A 5 11.75 -15.82 -31.63
CA GLU A 5 12.23 -17.16 -31.23
C GLU A 5 11.33 -17.76 -30.15
N MET A 6 10.76 -16.93 -29.28
CA MET A 6 9.78 -17.37 -28.28
C MET A 6 8.43 -17.78 -28.90
N THR A 7 7.99 -17.06 -29.93
CA THR A 7 6.77 -17.43 -30.68
C THR A 7 6.94 -18.70 -31.50
N ALA A 8 8.15 -18.98 -31.96
CA ALA A 8 8.46 -20.25 -32.70
C ALA A 8 8.46 -21.46 -31.78
N LEU A 9 8.88 -21.33 -30.50
CA LEU A 9 8.79 -22.44 -29.54
C LEU A 9 7.33 -22.74 -29.17
N ALA A 10 6.48 -21.73 -29.06
CA ALA A 10 5.04 -21.90 -28.76
C ALA A 10 4.26 -22.55 -29.89
N THR A 11 4.74 -22.42 -31.16
CA THR A 11 4.09 -23.01 -32.34
C THR A 11 4.61 -24.42 -32.72
N SER A 12 5.74 -24.86 -32.16
CA SER A 12 6.29 -26.22 -32.44
C SER A 12 5.68 -27.31 -31.54
N VAL A 13 4.94 -26.94 -30.50
CA VAL A 13 4.12 -27.86 -29.70
C VAL A 13 2.73 -27.92 -30.33
N GLY A 14 2.67 -28.48 -31.56
CA GLY A 14 1.45 -28.59 -32.32
C GLY A 14 0.55 -29.69 -31.78
N ALA A 15 -0.71 -29.37 -31.78
CA ALA A 15 -1.84 -30.17 -31.40
C ALA A 15 -1.81 -31.60 -31.93
N ASP A 16 -1.82 -32.56 -31.04
CA ASP A 16 -2.41 -33.88 -31.29
C ASP A 16 -3.61 -34.06 -30.33
N ALA A 17 -4.79 -34.12 -30.92
CA ALA A 17 -6.05 -34.17 -30.19
C ALA A 17 -6.31 -35.59 -29.70
N GLY A 18 -6.14 -35.85 -28.39
CA GLY A 18 -6.67 -37.10 -27.86
C GLY A 18 -5.99 -37.78 -26.68
N GLN A 19 -5.11 -37.11 -25.94
CA GLN A 19 -4.56 -37.67 -24.70
C GLN A 19 -4.77 -36.72 -23.49
N PRO A 20 -5.03 -37.23 -22.27
CA PRO A 20 -5.23 -36.39 -21.09
C PRO A 20 -3.91 -35.73 -20.70
N PHE A 21 -3.99 -34.43 -20.49
CA PHE A 21 -2.89 -33.46 -20.25
C PHE A 21 -2.00 -33.67 -19.01
N ASN A 22 -2.15 -34.77 -18.26
CA ASN A 22 -1.50 -34.94 -16.95
C ASN A 22 0.00 -35.33 -16.99
N ASN A 23 0.63 -35.60 -18.14
CA ASN A 23 2.03 -36.05 -18.18
C ASN A 23 2.98 -35.13 -18.98
N ILE A 24 2.48 -34.12 -19.66
CA ILE A 24 3.32 -33.31 -20.56
C ILE A 24 4.22 -32.33 -19.80
N ASN A 25 3.77 -31.82 -18.65
CA ASN A 25 4.52 -30.79 -17.92
C ASN A 25 5.75 -31.30 -17.16
N THR A 26 5.73 -32.55 -16.66
CA THR A 26 6.86 -33.12 -15.93
C THR A 26 8.01 -33.50 -16.87
N ASP A 27 7.68 -34.00 -18.08
CA ASP A 27 8.69 -34.43 -19.06
C ASP A 27 9.36 -33.20 -19.75
N ILE A 28 8.64 -32.12 -19.98
CA ILE A 28 9.22 -30.88 -20.54
C ILE A 28 10.15 -30.21 -19.51
N ILE A 29 9.79 -30.21 -18.24
CA ILE A 29 10.64 -29.69 -17.15
C ILE A 29 11.89 -30.55 -17.00
N ALA A 30 11.77 -31.88 -17.03
CA ALA A 30 12.89 -32.80 -16.92
C ALA A 30 13.86 -32.74 -18.12
N GLN A 31 13.34 -32.58 -19.36
CA GLN A 31 14.18 -32.43 -20.56
C GLN A 31 14.92 -31.09 -20.58
N THR A 32 14.33 -30.00 -20.05
CA THR A 32 15.02 -28.72 -19.94
C THR A 32 16.11 -28.73 -18.86
N GLU A 33 16.00 -29.59 -17.85
CA GLU A 33 17.03 -29.76 -16.81
C GLU A 33 18.30 -30.47 -17.34
N GLU A 34 18.18 -31.37 -18.31
CA GLU A 34 19.35 -32.04 -18.90
C GLU A 34 20.10 -31.22 -19.94
N GLU A 35 19.42 -30.33 -20.68
CA GLU A 35 20.04 -29.53 -21.74
C GLU A 35 20.68 -28.21 -21.24
N ASN A 36 20.35 -27.72 -20.03
CA ASN A 36 20.80 -26.42 -19.52
C ASN A 36 21.84 -26.46 -18.38
N LYS A 37 22.78 -27.38 -18.42
CA LYS A 37 23.93 -27.41 -17.48
C LYS A 37 24.91 -26.24 -17.66
N GLY A 38 24.45 -25.02 -17.83
CA GLY A 38 25.29 -23.85 -18.02
C GLY A 38 24.63 -22.50 -17.99
N PHE A 39 23.34 -22.44 -17.74
CA PHE A 39 22.63 -21.16 -17.53
C PHE A 39 22.48 -20.85 -16.03
N ASP A 40 22.66 -19.56 -15.65
CA ASP A 40 22.50 -19.08 -14.29
C ASP A 40 21.16 -19.56 -13.66
N ASP A 41 21.20 -20.04 -12.41
CA ASP A 41 20.04 -20.45 -11.60
C ASP A 41 18.90 -19.42 -11.63
N PHE A 42 19.24 -18.14 -11.72
CA PHE A 42 18.28 -17.04 -11.82
C PHE A 42 17.43 -17.07 -13.10
N SER A 43 17.99 -17.51 -14.21
CA SER A 43 17.28 -17.62 -15.50
C SER A 43 16.30 -18.79 -15.49
N TYR A 44 16.62 -19.87 -14.77
CA TYR A 44 15.79 -21.06 -14.66
C TYR A 44 14.55 -20.83 -13.79
N ASP A 45 14.72 -20.22 -12.64
CA ASP A 45 13.61 -19.88 -11.73
C ASP A 45 12.63 -18.92 -12.40
N PHE A 46 13.12 -17.93 -13.15
CA PHE A 46 12.27 -17.00 -13.90
C PHE A 46 11.47 -17.70 -15.01
N GLN A 47 12.10 -18.61 -15.77
CA GLN A 47 11.40 -19.36 -16.81
C GLN A 47 10.34 -20.30 -16.23
N ARG A 48 10.65 -20.96 -15.12
CA ARG A 48 9.70 -21.82 -14.41
C ARG A 48 8.51 -21.02 -13.87
N GLU A 49 8.75 -19.89 -13.22
CA GLU A 49 7.67 -19.02 -12.73
C GLU A 49 6.81 -18.47 -13.86
N TRP A 50 7.43 -18.14 -15.01
CA TRP A 50 6.69 -17.67 -16.19
C TRP A 50 5.81 -18.78 -16.79
N LEU A 51 6.32 -20.00 -16.92
CA LEU A 51 5.55 -21.14 -17.41
C LEU A 51 4.36 -21.45 -16.49
N LEU A 52 4.59 -21.48 -15.17
CA LEU A 52 3.55 -21.71 -14.19
C LEU A 52 2.51 -20.58 -14.18
N ALA A 53 2.93 -19.33 -14.33
CA ALA A 53 2.01 -18.18 -14.38
C ALA A 53 1.10 -18.19 -15.62
N ASN A 54 1.52 -18.85 -16.71
CA ASN A 54 0.72 -18.98 -17.94
C ASN A 54 -0.08 -20.29 -18.02
N ASP A 55 0.08 -21.21 -17.06
CA ASP A 55 -0.77 -22.39 -16.95
C ASP A 55 -2.08 -22.00 -16.22
N THR A 56 -3.18 -22.02 -16.95
CA THR A 56 -4.51 -21.67 -16.42
C THR A 56 -4.99 -22.64 -15.33
N SER A 57 -4.40 -23.80 -15.19
CA SER A 57 -4.68 -24.80 -14.15
C SER A 57 -3.82 -24.61 -12.89
N TYR A 58 -2.76 -23.79 -12.95
CA TYR A 58 -1.86 -23.57 -11.84
C TYR A 58 -2.41 -22.56 -10.85
N LEU A 59 -2.63 -23.00 -9.63
CA LEU A 59 -2.97 -22.14 -8.50
C LEU A 59 -1.74 -22.01 -7.59
N LYS A 60 -1.14 -20.81 -7.52
CA LYS A 60 -0.03 -20.54 -6.62
C LYS A 60 -0.52 -20.58 -5.15
N THR A 61 -0.07 -21.56 -4.41
CA THR A 61 -0.42 -21.72 -3.00
C THR A 61 0.85 -21.75 -2.14
N VAL A 62 0.71 -21.37 -0.90
CA VAL A 62 1.73 -21.56 0.14
C VAL A 62 1.09 -22.31 1.31
N THR A 63 1.85 -23.19 1.95
CA THR A 63 1.42 -23.85 3.18
C THR A 63 1.47 -22.88 4.35
N MET A 64 0.77 -23.20 5.44
CA MET A 64 0.84 -22.39 6.68
C MET A 64 2.26 -22.35 7.24
N ASP A 65 3.01 -23.45 7.12
CA ASP A 65 4.41 -23.49 7.56
C ASP A 65 5.29 -22.56 6.72
N GLU A 66 5.17 -22.56 5.40
CA GLU A 66 5.88 -21.64 4.51
C GLU A 66 5.49 -20.18 4.80
N LEU A 67 4.21 -19.91 5.05
CA LEU A 67 3.73 -18.57 5.40
C LEU A 67 4.40 -18.07 6.69
N TYR A 68 4.52 -18.90 7.71
CA TYR A 68 5.17 -18.55 8.98
C TYR A 68 6.69 -18.46 8.87
N GLU A 69 7.30 -19.18 7.91
CA GLU A 69 8.74 -19.10 7.64
C GLU A 69 9.12 -17.84 6.85
N THR A 70 8.16 -17.23 6.16
CA THR A 70 8.38 -16.04 5.33
C THR A 70 8.37 -14.77 6.18
N THR A 71 9.33 -13.88 5.92
CA THR A 71 9.32 -12.52 6.46
C THR A 71 8.79 -11.58 5.37
N PHE A 72 7.67 -10.91 5.63
CA PHE A 72 7.09 -9.96 4.70
C PHE A 72 7.64 -8.56 4.92
N ASP A 73 7.74 -7.80 3.85
CA ASP A 73 8.09 -6.39 3.95
C ASP A 73 7.05 -5.61 4.75
N VAL A 74 7.53 -4.74 5.61
CA VAL A 74 6.67 -3.97 6.52
C VAL A 74 6.09 -2.77 5.81
N ASN A 75 4.78 -2.74 5.68
CA ASN A 75 4.06 -1.57 5.21
C ASN A 75 4.00 -0.50 6.32
N LEU A 76 5.05 0.31 6.42
CA LEU A 76 5.05 1.43 7.36
C LEU A 76 4.00 2.48 6.98
N PRO A 77 3.33 3.13 7.95
CA PRO A 77 2.36 4.18 7.68
C PRO A 77 3.00 5.33 6.89
N ILE A 78 2.24 5.94 6.00
CA ILE A 78 2.65 7.14 5.26
C ILE A 78 2.50 8.36 6.16
N ILE A 79 1.40 8.41 6.92
CA ILE A 79 1.19 9.37 8.02
C ILE A 79 0.80 8.53 9.23
N GLU A 80 1.63 8.57 10.26
CA GLU A 80 1.44 7.75 11.45
C GLU A 80 0.06 7.97 12.06
N GLY A 81 -0.65 6.87 12.35
CA GLY A 81 -2.00 6.90 12.91
C GLY A 81 -3.09 7.47 11.99
N VAL A 82 -2.78 7.87 10.74
CA VAL A 82 -3.75 8.50 9.82
C VAL A 82 -3.85 7.78 8.49
N LEU A 83 -2.73 7.52 7.80
CA LEU A 83 -2.75 6.98 6.44
C LEU A 83 -1.69 5.89 6.25
N TYR A 84 -2.14 4.73 5.82
CA TYR A 84 -1.31 3.56 5.52
C TYR A 84 -1.26 3.33 4.00
N PRO A 85 -0.28 2.55 3.48
CA PRO A 85 -0.36 2.03 2.11
C PRO A 85 -1.66 1.26 1.89
N GLY A 86 -2.25 1.43 0.70
CA GLY A 86 -3.54 0.80 0.35
C GLY A 86 -4.45 1.74 -0.43
N THR A 87 -5.64 1.27 -0.77
CA THR A 87 -6.61 2.03 -1.56
C THR A 87 -7.79 2.46 -0.70
N TYR A 88 -8.01 3.77 -0.63
CA TYR A 88 -9.02 4.38 0.24
C TYR A 88 -9.97 5.29 -0.55
N LEU A 89 -11.24 5.23 -0.19
CA LEU A 89 -12.20 6.24 -0.61
C LEU A 89 -12.11 7.46 0.32
N PHE A 90 -12.11 8.67 -0.26
CA PHE A 90 -12.28 9.89 0.51
C PHE A 90 -13.60 10.58 0.08
N ALA A 91 -14.63 10.42 0.89
CA ALA A 91 -15.96 10.85 0.54
C ALA A 91 -16.45 12.04 1.38
N GLY A 92 -17.40 12.78 0.85
CA GLY A 92 -18.04 13.88 1.56
C GLY A 92 -18.90 14.74 0.65
N PRO A 93 -19.79 15.57 1.23
CA PRO A 93 -20.66 16.47 0.47
C PRO A 93 -19.87 17.42 -0.43
N SER A 94 -20.51 17.91 -1.49
CA SER A 94 -19.90 18.95 -2.32
C SER A 94 -19.60 20.21 -1.50
N LYS A 95 -18.46 20.85 -1.77
CA LYS A 95 -18.01 22.09 -1.13
C LYS A 95 -17.70 21.98 0.37
N VAL A 96 -17.57 20.77 0.92
CA VAL A 96 -17.18 20.57 2.33
C VAL A 96 -15.69 20.90 2.60
N GLY A 97 -14.87 20.91 1.57
CA GLY A 97 -13.42 21.20 1.67
C GLY A 97 -12.51 20.02 1.34
N LYS A 98 -13.01 18.98 0.64
CA LYS A 98 -12.24 17.79 0.24
C LYS A 98 -10.93 18.14 -0.45
N SER A 99 -10.96 18.96 -1.52
CA SER A 99 -9.77 19.30 -2.30
C SER A 99 -8.74 20.13 -1.51
N PHE A 100 -9.15 20.86 -0.46
CA PHE A 100 -8.21 21.50 0.48
C PHE A 100 -7.55 20.46 1.38
N PHE A 101 -8.32 19.47 1.83
CA PHE A 101 -7.78 18.35 2.60
C PHE A 101 -6.79 17.53 1.77
N MET A 102 -7.12 17.24 0.52
CA MET A 102 -6.22 16.55 -0.42
C MET A 102 -4.93 17.34 -0.67
N ALA A 103 -5.04 18.65 -0.90
CA ALA A 103 -3.86 19.53 -1.05
C ALA A 103 -2.98 19.54 0.21
N GLN A 104 -3.58 19.50 1.39
CA GLN A 104 -2.87 19.43 2.67
C GLN A 104 -2.14 18.11 2.83
N LEU A 105 -2.79 16.96 2.61
CA LEU A 105 -2.13 15.66 2.64
C LEU A 105 -0.98 15.58 1.64
N ALA A 106 -1.23 16.03 0.40
CA ALA A 106 -0.22 16.03 -0.66
C ALA A 106 1.01 16.85 -0.29
N TYR A 107 0.84 18.03 0.29
CA TYR A 107 1.93 18.88 0.73
C TYR A 107 2.73 18.23 1.87
N HIS A 108 2.07 17.74 2.91
CA HIS A 108 2.74 17.13 4.05
C HIS A 108 3.52 15.87 3.65
N VAL A 109 2.96 15.00 2.81
CA VAL A 109 3.67 13.80 2.33
C VAL A 109 4.85 14.17 1.44
N SER A 110 4.72 15.14 0.56
CA SER A 110 5.80 15.54 -0.35
C SER A 110 6.94 16.28 0.34
N THR A 111 6.67 16.94 1.45
CA THR A 111 7.69 17.67 2.24
C THR A 111 8.26 16.86 3.41
N GLY A 112 7.47 15.93 3.97
CA GLY A 112 7.80 15.21 5.21
C GLY A 112 7.49 16.01 6.48
N ILE A 113 6.86 17.18 6.35
CA ILE A 113 6.45 17.98 7.51
C ILE A 113 5.33 17.25 8.26
N ALA A 114 5.43 17.16 9.57
CA ALA A 114 4.44 16.49 10.41
C ALA A 114 3.03 17.04 10.19
N LEU A 115 2.03 16.14 10.11
CA LEU A 115 0.62 16.50 10.03
C LEU A 115 -0.03 16.29 11.40
N TRP A 116 -0.55 17.36 12.01
CA TRP A 116 -1.20 17.31 13.32
C TRP A 116 -0.33 16.69 14.43
N GLY A 117 0.99 16.86 14.32
CA GLY A 117 1.96 16.24 15.23
C GLY A 117 2.35 14.79 14.87
N ASN A 118 1.68 14.17 13.92
CA ASN A 118 2.01 12.81 13.48
C ASN A 118 3.18 12.82 12.49
N VAL A 119 4.06 11.83 12.61
CA VAL A 119 5.21 11.64 11.71
C VAL A 119 4.73 11.32 10.30
N VAL A 120 5.34 11.98 9.31
CA VAL A 120 5.04 11.79 7.89
C VAL A 120 6.24 11.22 7.17
N ARG A 121 6.06 10.13 6.43
CA ARG A 121 7.08 9.58 5.53
C ARG A 121 7.11 10.40 4.26
N LYS A 122 8.18 11.18 4.12
CA LYS A 122 8.41 11.94 2.89
C LYS A 122 8.55 11.03 1.68
N GLY A 123 7.95 11.46 0.56
CA GLY A 123 8.09 10.81 -0.74
C GLY A 123 7.38 11.58 -1.84
N THR A 124 7.49 11.07 -3.06
CA THR A 124 6.82 11.66 -4.21
C THR A 124 5.31 11.47 -4.12
N VAL A 125 4.58 12.52 -4.50
CA VAL A 125 3.11 12.55 -4.51
C VAL A 125 2.62 12.91 -5.91
N LEU A 126 1.64 12.15 -6.42
CA LEU A 126 0.86 12.50 -7.60
C LEU A 126 -0.53 12.96 -7.17
N TYR A 127 -0.88 14.20 -7.47
CA TYR A 127 -2.22 14.73 -7.23
C TYR A 127 -2.91 15.06 -8.54
N LEU A 128 -3.86 14.21 -8.94
CA LEU A 128 -4.73 14.39 -10.09
C LEU A 128 -5.92 15.25 -9.68
N ALA A 129 -5.82 16.57 -9.85
CA ALA A 129 -6.85 17.55 -9.52
C ALA A 129 -7.75 17.83 -10.74
N LEU A 130 -8.54 16.82 -11.15
CA LEU A 130 -9.21 16.76 -12.45
C LEU A 130 -10.46 17.67 -12.57
N GLU A 131 -10.85 18.36 -11.50
CA GLU A 131 -11.89 19.39 -11.52
C GLU A 131 -11.31 20.81 -11.33
N ASP A 132 -9.99 20.93 -11.28
CA ASP A 132 -9.29 22.19 -11.09
C ASP A 132 -8.52 22.63 -12.36
N ASP A 133 -8.03 23.86 -12.35
CA ASP A 133 -7.04 24.39 -13.28
C ASP A 133 -5.76 24.79 -12.52
N TYR A 134 -4.64 24.88 -13.22
CA TYR A 134 -3.34 25.20 -12.62
C TYR A 134 -3.34 26.57 -11.91
N ALA A 135 -4.05 27.58 -12.41
CA ALA A 135 -4.12 28.89 -11.77
C ALA A 135 -4.88 28.84 -10.45
N ARG A 136 -5.92 27.99 -10.35
CA ARG A 136 -6.67 27.76 -9.11
C ARG A 136 -5.84 26.97 -8.11
N LEU A 137 -5.12 25.94 -8.57
CA LEU A 137 -4.20 25.16 -7.74
C LEU A 137 -3.09 26.05 -7.18
N GLN A 138 -2.44 26.87 -8.02
CA GLN A 138 -1.40 27.80 -7.58
C GLN A 138 -1.90 28.75 -6.48
N ARG A 139 -3.07 29.37 -6.65
CA ARG A 139 -3.66 30.24 -5.62
C ARG A 139 -4.00 29.48 -4.34
N ARG A 140 -4.48 28.22 -4.44
CA ARG A 140 -4.79 27.37 -3.29
C ARG A 140 -3.53 27.03 -2.50
N PHE A 141 -2.49 26.52 -3.17
CA PHE A 141 -1.24 26.17 -2.52
C PHE A 141 -0.55 27.38 -1.91
N TYR A 142 -0.51 28.52 -2.62
CA TYR A 142 0.02 29.77 -2.09
C TYR A 142 -0.73 30.22 -0.83
N ARG A 143 -2.06 30.15 -0.82
CA ARG A 143 -2.85 30.52 0.34
C ARG A 143 -2.62 29.59 1.53
N MET A 144 -2.44 28.31 1.28
CA MET A 144 -2.29 27.30 2.35
C MET A 144 -0.88 27.26 2.93
N PHE A 145 0.14 27.43 2.09
CA PHE A 145 1.53 27.15 2.46
C PHE A 145 2.50 28.30 2.13
N GLY A 146 2.00 29.43 1.65
CA GLY A 146 2.82 30.58 1.32
C GLY A 146 3.73 30.30 0.10
N THR A 147 5.02 30.63 0.26
CA THR A 147 6.05 30.44 -0.78
C THR A 147 6.78 29.11 -0.67
N ASP A 148 6.47 28.29 0.34
CA ASP A 148 7.12 27.02 0.52
C ASP A 148 6.70 26.04 -0.58
N SER A 149 7.69 25.47 -1.27
CA SER A 149 7.49 24.58 -2.40
C SER A 149 8.31 23.29 -2.26
N THR A 150 7.95 22.28 -3.04
CA THR A 150 8.62 20.99 -3.06
C THR A 150 8.63 20.41 -4.48
N PRO A 151 9.77 19.84 -4.93
CA PRO A 151 9.82 19.15 -6.22
C PRO A 151 9.12 17.78 -6.19
N ASN A 152 8.78 17.25 -5.01
CA ASN A 152 8.19 15.93 -4.86
C ASN A 152 6.66 15.93 -5.00
N LEU A 153 6.01 17.08 -5.25
CA LEU A 153 4.58 17.18 -5.49
C LEU A 153 4.31 17.42 -6.97
N HIS A 154 3.80 16.40 -7.63
CA HIS A 154 3.39 16.45 -9.03
C HIS A 154 1.88 16.67 -9.13
N LEU A 155 1.48 17.66 -9.92
CA LEU A 155 0.09 18.06 -10.12
C LEU A 155 -0.31 17.82 -11.57
N ALA A 156 -1.49 17.23 -11.77
CA ALA A 156 -2.09 17.12 -13.10
C ALA A 156 -3.57 17.51 -13.06
N THR A 157 -4.04 18.24 -14.05
CA THR A 157 -5.44 18.65 -14.19
C THR A 157 -6.17 17.84 -15.26
N GLU A 158 -5.45 16.97 -15.96
CA GLU A 158 -5.97 16.06 -16.96
C GLU A 158 -5.36 14.69 -16.81
N ALA A 159 -6.13 13.66 -17.11
CA ALA A 159 -5.70 12.26 -17.16
C ALA A 159 -6.56 11.51 -18.21
N ARG A 160 -6.06 10.36 -18.65
CA ARG A 160 -6.86 9.41 -19.43
C ARG A 160 -7.95 8.78 -18.55
N VAL A 161 -8.88 8.03 -19.17
CA VAL A 161 -9.90 7.27 -18.44
C VAL A 161 -9.44 5.81 -18.26
N LEU A 162 -10.04 5.14 -17.29
CA LEU A 162 -9.83 3.72 -17.02
C LEU A 162 -10.16 2.88 -18.27
N GLY A 163 -9.25 1.99 -18.65
CA GLY A 163 -9.37 1.17 -19.85
C GLY A 163 -8.96 1.88 -21.14
N ASP A 164 -8.54 3.15 -21.08
CA ASP A 164 -8.00 3.91 -22.22
C ASP A 164 -6.71 4.65 -21.83
N GLY A 165 -5.77 3.95 -21.23
CA GLY A 165 -4.42 4.44 -20.96
C GLY A 165 -4.21 5.09 -19.59
N PHE A 166 -5.20 5.14 -18.71
CA PHE A 166 -5.02 5.63 -17.34
C PHE A 166 -4.09 4.72 -16.53
N ASP A 167 -4.25 3.41 -16.70
CA ASP A 167 -3.45 2.38 -16.04
C ASP A 167 -1.96 2.53 -16.35
N GLU A 168 -1.65 2.76 -17.64
CA GLU A 168 -0.30 2.97 -18.14
C GLU A 168 0.30 4.26 -17.60
N GLN A 169 -0.50 5.33 -17.48
CA GLN A 169 -0.05 6.61 -16.91
C GLN A 169 0.36 6.43 -15.45
N ILE A 170 -0.46 5.76 -14.62
CA ILE A 170 -0.17 5.54 -13.20
C ILE A 170 1.03 4.62 -13.02
N LYS A 171 1.07 3.48 -13.71
CA LYS A 171 2.20 2.54 -13.64
C LYS A 171 3.51 3.16 -14.14
N ALA A 172 3.46 3.98 -15.19
CA ALA A 172 4.62 4.72 -15.67
C ALA A 172 5.10 5.76 -14.65
N PHE A 173 4.18 6.48 -14.00
CA PHE A 173 4.54 7.43 -12.96
C PHE A 173 5.26 6.75 -11.79
N ILE A 174 4.72 5.64 -11.27
CA ILE A 174 5.33 4.87 -10.17
C ILE A 174 6.72 4.34 -10.56
N ARG A 175 6.89 3.82 -11.79
CA ARG A 175 8.20 3.37 -12.28
C ARG A 175 9.24 4.50 -12.36
N ASN A 176 8.82 5.68 -12.77
CA ASN A 176 9.70 6.85 -12.90
C ASN A 176 9.99 7.52 -11.54
N HIS A 177 9.14 7.28 -10.54
CA HIS A 177 9.24 7.82 -9.18
C HIS A 177 9.09 6.68 -8.16
N PRO A 178 10.11 5.83 -7.96
CA PRO A 178 10.03 4.66 -7.08
C PRO A 178 9.85 5.01 -5.60
N ASP A 179 10.10 6.25 -5.22
CA ASP A 179 9.83 6.80 -3.88
C ASP A 179 8.40 7.31 -3.69
N THR A 180 7.50 7.08 -4.66
CA THR A 180 6.08 7.47 -4.56
C THR A 180 5.45 6.91 -3.28
N LYS A 181 4.73 7.77 -2.54
CA LYS A 181 4.02 7.41 -1.32
C LYS A 181 2.52 7.64 -1.41
N LEU A 182 2.09 8.60 -2.20
CA LEU A 182 0.68 8.98 -2.26
C LEU A 182 0.27 9.32 -3.69
N ILE A 183 -0.85 8.75 -4.11
CA ILE A 183 -1.55 9.11 -5.34
C ILE A 183 -2.96 9.56 -4.94
N ILE A 184 -3.39 10.71 -5.42
CA ILE A 184 -4.72 11.27 -5.16
C ILE A 184 -5.46 11.44 -6.48
N ILE A 185 -6.67 10.89 -6.58
CA ILE A 185 -7.58 11.08 -7.71
C ILE A 185 -8.75 11.95 -7.23
N ASP A 186 -8.75 13.21 -7.58
CA ASP A 186 -9.80 14.19 -7.22
C ASP A 186 -10.46 14.70 -8.52
N VAL A 187 -11.47 14.04 -9.01
CA VAL A 187 -12.43 13.11 -8.42
C VAL A 187 -12.59 11.83 -9.31
N LEU A 188 -12.99 10.71 -8.70
CA LEU A 188 -13.21 9.42 -9.38
C LEU A 188 -14.00 9.53 -10.68
N GLN A 189 -15.04 10.36 -10.70
CA GLN A 189 -15.94 10.51 -11.85
C GLN A 189 -15.22 10.94 -13.14
N ARG A 190 -14.05 11.58 -13.04
CA ARG A 190 -13.27 12.09 -14.18
C ARG A 190 -12.42 11.03 -14.86
N VAL A 191 -12.08 9.97 -14.15
CA VAL A 191 -11.29 8.83 -14.68
C VAL A 191 -12.17 7.63 -15.01
N ARG A 192 -13.45 7.69 -14.67
CA ARG A 192 -14.42 6.64 -14.94
C ARG A 192 -14.77 6.64 -16.43
N ASP A 193 -14.79 5.46 -17.07
CA ASP A 193 -15.28 5.32 -18.44
C ASP A 193 -16.77 5.74 -18.53
N VAL A 194 -17.05 6.65 -19.45
CA VAL A 194 -18.40 7.21 -19.65
C VAL A 194 -19.28 6.28 -20.51
N GLY A 195 -18.71 5.22 -21.09
CA GLY A 195 -19.38 4.31 -22.03
C GLY A 195 -20.38 3.33 -21.40
N GLY A 196 -20.30 3.06 -20.12
CA GLY A 196 -21.17 2.14 -19.40
C GLY A 196 -22.37 2.85 -18.75
N LYS A 197 -23.58 2.58 -19.23
CA LYS A 197 -24.83 3.12 -18.63
C LYS A 197 -25.24 2.47 -17.31
N ASP A 198 -24.55 1.42 -16.87
CA ASP A 198 -24.93 0.63 -15.69
C ASP A 198 -24.10 1.00 -14.47
N TYR A 199 -24.67 1.83 -13.60
CA TYR A 199 -24.23 2.01 -12.23
C TYR A 199 -24.68 0.80 -11.39
N SER A 200 -24.01 -0.34 -11.58
CA SER A 200 -24.26 -1.56 -10.80
C SER A 200 -23.21 -1.75 -9.71
N TYR A 201 -23.53 -2.56 -8.70
CA TYR A 201 -22.57 -2.98 -7.67
C TYR A 201 -21.29 -3.56 -8.27
N ALA A 202 -21.44 -4.44 -9.26
CA ALA A 202 -20.31 -5.08 -9.95
C ALA A 202 -19.42 -4.03 -10.64
N SER A 203 -20.01 -3.08 -11.37
CA SER A 203 -19.27 -2.00 -12.04
C SER A 203 -18.51 -1.12 -11.07
N ASP A 204 -19.10 -0.75 -9.93
CA ASP A 204 -18.44 0.07 -8.90
C ASP A 204 -17.30 -0.70 -8.22
N TYR A 205 -17.52 -1.99 -7.91
CA TYR A 205 -16.49 -2.87 -7.37
C TYR A 205 -15.30 -3.02 -8.32
N ASP A 206 -15.55 -3.30 -9.60
CA ASP A 206 -14.53 -3.50 -10.63
C ASP A 206 -13.66 -2.25 -10.85
N ILE A 207 -14.24 -1.07 -10.77
CA ILE A 207 -13.49 0.19 -10.91
C ILE A 207 -12.47 0.34 -9.79
N VAL A 208 -12.87 0.15 -8.54
CA VAL A 208 -11.95 0.28 -7.40
C VAL A 208 -10.94 -0.86 -7.40
N ALA A 209 -11.33 -2.09 -7.75
CA ALA A 209 -10.43 -3.23 -7.89
C ALA A 209 -9.34 -2.98 -8.94
N LYS A 210 -9.70 -2.42 -10.11
CA LYS A 210 -8.72 -2.03 -11.15
C LYS A 210 -7.76 -0.94 -10.64
N LEU A 211 -8.29 0.08 -9.97
CA LEU A 211 -7.45 1.14 -9.38
C LEU A 211 -6.49 0.58 -8.33
N LYS A 212 -6.98 -0.30 -7.46
CA LYS A 212 -6.16 -0.99 -6.44
C LYS A 212 -5.02 -1.80 -7.06
N ALA A 213 -5.30 -2.57 -8.11
CA ALA A 213 -4.30 -3.38 -8.80
C ALA A 213 -3.14 -2.56 -9.41
N MET A 214 -3.31 -1.25 -9.63
CA MET A 214 -2.23 -0.38 -10.13
C MET A 214 -1.18 -0.05 -9.06
N THR A 215 -1.56 -0.07 -7.80
CA THR A 215 -0.71 0.31 -6.66
C THR A 215 -0.41 -0.85 -5.70
N GLU A 216 -0.96 -2.03 -5.97
CA GLU A 216 -0.77 -3.21 -5.12
C GLU A 216 0.71 -3.59 -5.01
N GLY A 217 1.18 -3.88 -3.80
CA GLY A 217 2.57 -4.23 -3.53
C GLY A 217 3.59 -3.08 -3.65
N SER A 218 3.18 -1.88 -4.07
CA SER A 218 4.09 -0.73 -4.26
C SER A 218 4.37 0.07 -2.99
N GLY A 219 3.66 -0.18 -1.90
CA GLY A 219 3.75 0.62 -0.66
C GLY A 219 3.18 2.05 -0.80
N VAL A 220 2.35 2.29 -1.81
CA VAL A 220 1.69 3.57 -2.10
C VAL A 220 0.30 3.60 -1.47
N ALA A 221 -0.12 4.76 -0.93
CA ALA A 221 -1.52 5.02 -0.65
C ALA A 221 -2.19 5.63 -1.88
N LEU A 222 -3.34 5.07 -2.27
CA LEU A 222 -4.21 5.62 -3.30
C LEU A 222 -5.46 6.19 -2.64
N LEU A 223 -5.63 7.51 -2.69
CA LEU A 223 -6.84 8.20 -2.23
C LEU A 223 -7.74 8.55 -3.40
N ILE A 224 -8.96 8.02 -3.38
CA ILE A 224 -9.97 8.20 -4.43
C ILE A 224 -11.06 9.11 -3.88
N VAL A 225 -11.09 10.36 -4.34
CA VAL A 225 -12.10 11.34 -3.89
C VAL A 225 -13.44 11.08 -4.56
N HIS A 226 -14.50 11.01 -3.73
CA HIS A 226 -15.85 10.75 -4.19
C HIS A 226 -16.88 11.64 -3.45
N HIS A 227 -18.12 11.66 -3.96
CA HIS A 227 -19.21 12.41 -3.34
C HIS A 227 -20.08 11.50 -2.47
N THR A 228 -20.67 12.06 -1.42
CA THR A 228 -21.73 11.39 -0.65
C THR A 228 -23.10 11.66 -1.26
N ARG A 229 -24.05 10.73 -1.04
CA ARG A 229 -25.48 10.92 -1.33
C ARG A 229 -26.05 12.00 -0.40
N LYS A 230 -27.15 12.60 -0.82
CA LYS A 230 -27.87 13.60 0.01
C LYS A 230 -28.76 12.96 1.08
N GLN A 231 -29.05 11.67 0.96
CA GLN A 231 -29.89 10.95 1.93
C GLN A 231 -29.09 10.65 3.19
N HIS A 232 -29.71 10.86 4.34
CA HIS A 232 -29.19 10.42 5.63
C HIS A 232 -29.25 8.89 5.71
N ALA A 233 -28.19 8.29 6.23
CA ALA A 233 -28.13 6.88 6.59
C ALA A 233 -27.76 6.79 8.07
N ASP A 234 -28.13 5.69 8.72
CA ASP A 234 -27.79 5.43 10.12
C ASP A 234 -26.28 5.24 10.27
N ASP A 235 -25.65 4.57 9.30
CA ASP A 235 -24.20 4.51 9.16
C ASP A 235 -23.72 5.60 8.17
N ILE A 236 -22.76 6.41 8.61
CA ILE A 236 -22.18 7.47 7.79
C ILE A 236 -21.51 6.91 6.52
N PHE A 237 -20.98 5.69 6.55
CA PHE A 237 -20.33 5.05 5.41
C PHE A 237 -21.33 4.62 4.32
N ASP A 238 -22.58 4.37 4.68
CA ASP A 238 -23.66 4.12 3.72
C ASP A 238 -24.04 5.38 2.91
N MET A 239 -23.56 6.55 3.32
CA MET A 239 -23.74 7.79 2.57
C MET A 239 -22.85 7.91 1.34
N ILE A 240 -21.83 7.05 1.16
CA ILE A 240 -20.98 7.09 -0.03
C ILE A 240 -21.86 6.90 -1.28
N SER A 241 -21.74 7.84 -2.22
CA SER A 241 -22.53 7.82 -3.45
C SER A 241 -22.08 6.64 -4.32
N GLY A 242 -23.03 5.97 -4.97
CA GLY A 242 -22.77 4.74 -5.70
C GLY A 242 -23.38 3.53 -4.99
N THR A 243 -22.80 2.38 -5.17
CA THR A 243 -23.22 1.14 -4.52
C THR A 243 -22.23 0.78 -3.39
N ASN A 244 -22.59 -0.16 -2.52
CA ASN A 244 -21.67 -0.73 -1.53
C ASN A 244 -20.45 -1.42 -2.20
N GLY A 245 -20.43 -1.55 -3.53
CA GLY A 245 -19.32 -2.08 -4.31
C GLY A 245 -18.05 -1.25 -4.19
N LEU A 246 -18.16 0.09 -4.14
CA LEU A 246 -16.99 0.96 -3.96
C LEU A 246 -16.27 0.66 -2.64
N MET A 247 -17.03 0.56 -1.54
CA MET A 247 -16.51 0.23 -0.21
C MET A 247 -15.95 -1.19 -0.13
N GLY A 248 -16.64 -2.16 -0.75
CA GLY A 248 -16.25 -3.57 -0.71
C GLY A 248 -14.88 -3.85 -1.32
N ALA A 249 -14.48 -3.08 -2.34
CA ALA A 249 -13.20 -3.23 -3.02
C ALA A 249 -12.06 -2.43 -2.38
N ALA A 250 -12.36 -1.33 -1.67
CA ALA A 250 -11.36 -0.50 -1.00
C ALA A 250 -10.81 -1.15 0.27
N ASP A 251 -9.62 -0.73 0.69
CA ASP A 251 -9.01 -1.14 1.97
C ASP A 251 -9.56 -0.33 3.15
N GLY A 252 -10.21 0.80 2.86
CA GLY A 252 -10.88 1.63 3.85
C GLY A 252 -11.48 2.89 3.25
N ALA A 253 -12.06 3.73 4.11
CA ALA A 253 -12.64 5.00 3.71
C ALA A 253 -12.47 6.09 4.77
N PHE A 254 -12.42 7.30 4.27
CA PHE A 254 -12.46 8.55 5.02
C PHE A 254 -13.74 9.29 4.64
N ILE A 255 -14.54 9.71 5.60
CA ILE A 255 -15.73 10.52 5.33
C ILE A 255 -15.61 11.85 6.08
N ILE A 256 -15.52 12.93 5.30
CA ILE A 256 -15.56 14.27 5.83
C ILE A 256 -17.01 14.80 5.84
N SER A 257 -17.45 15.25 7.00
CA SER A 257 -18.76 15.86 7.21
C SER A 257 -18.65 17.15 8.01
N LYS A 258 -19.66 18.03 7.88
CA LYS A 258 -19.80 19.24 8.68
C LYS A 258 -21.16 19.21 9.38
N GLU A 259 -21.20 19.59 10.64
CA GLU A 259 -22.45 19.74 11.39
C GLU A 259 -23.31 20.87 10.83
N THR A 260 -22.66 21.99 10.51
CA THR A 260 -23.34 23.16 9.93
C THR A 260 -22.62 23.63 8.68
N ARG A 261 -23.36 24.11 7.67
CA ARG A 261 -22.79 24.60 6.40
C ARG A 261 -21.86 25.81 6.58
N THR A 262 -22.15 26.65 7.53
CA THR A 262 -21.44 27.92 7.80
C THR A 262 -20.34 27.75 8.85
N GLY A 263 -20.30 26.62 9.55
CA GLY A 263 -19.28 26.33 10.56
C GLY A 263 -17.92 26.07 9.95
N ASN A 264 -16.88 26.37 10.70
CA ASN A 264 -15.49 26.06 10.34
C ASN A 264 -15.06 24.65 10.75
N GLY A 265 -15.82 23.99 11.64
CA GLY A 265 -15.56 22.62 12.09
C GLY A 265 -15.98 21.57 11.07
N ALA A 266 -15.26 20.48 11.04
CA ALA A 266 -15.61 19.27 10.30
C ALA A 266 -15.17 18.04 11.08
N THR A 267 -15.82 16.90 10.81
CA THR A 267 -15.40 15.60 11.34
C THR A 267 -14.99 14.73 10.18
N VAL A 268 -13.85 14.03 10.33
CA VAL A 268 -13.41 12.98 9.40
C VAL A 268 -13.49 11.65 10.15
N ALA A 269 -14.43 10.80 9.74
CA ALA A 269 -14.52 9.42 10.21
C ALA A 269 -13.68 8.53 9.28
N VAL A 270 -12.95 7.58 9.86
CA VAL A 270 -12.04 6.66 9.16
C VAL A 270 -12.38 5.24 9.56
N VAL A 271 -12.45 4.36 8.57
CA VAL A 271 -12.58 2.92 8.72
C VAL A 271 -11.62 2.24 7.77
N GLY A 272 -11.00 1.13 8.19
CA GLY A 272 -10.06 0.39 7.34
C GLY A 272 -9.82 -1.03 7.83
N ARG A 273 -9.32 -1.89 6.92
CA ARG A 273 -9.02 -3.30 7.23
C ARG A 273 -7.85 -3.44 8.21
N ASP A 274 -6.84 -2.57 8.07
CA ASP A 274 -5.56 -2.67 8.77
C ASP A 274 -5.33 -1.51 9.76
N GLN A 275 -6.38 -0.79 10.11
CA GLN A 275 -6.34 0.31 11.07
C GLN A 275 -7.63 0.36 11.89
N PRO A 276 -7.56 0.76 13.16
CA PRO A 276 -8.74 0.92 14.00
C PRO A 276 -9.64 2.04 13.48
N ASP A 277 -10.92 1.95 13.80
CA ASP A 277 -11.87 3.03 13.53
C ASP A 277 -11.48 4.29 14.26
N GLN A 278 -11.53 5.42 13.56
CA GLN A 278 -11.06 6.71 14.08
C GLN A 278 -12.01 7.83 13.70
N ARG A 279 -12.00 8.87 14.49
CA ARG A 279 -12.71 10.11 14.21
C ARG A 279 -11.84 11.31 14.56
N PHE A 280 -11.58 12.15 13.55
CA PHE A 280 -10.83 13.40 13.70
C PHE A 280 -11.80 14.56 13.68
N HIS A 281 -11.81 15.35 14.75
CA HIS A 281 -12.50 16.63 14.82
C HIS A 281 -11.54 17.72 14.36
N LEU A 282 -11.92 18.40 13.29
CA LEU A 282 -11.06 19.36 12.61
C LEU A 282 -11.68 20.74 12.60
N GLN A 283 -10.84 21.74 12.79
CA GLN A 283 -11.18 23.15 12.62
C GLN A 283 -10.48 23.69 11.38
N ARG A 284 -11.20 24.42 10.54
CA ARG A 284 -10.61 25.04 9.37
C ARG A 284 -10.03 26.39 9.74
N ASN A 285 -8.73 26.55 9.52
CA ASN A 285 -8.07 27.85 9.67
C ASN A 285 -8.66 28.84 8.66
N VAL A 286 -9.05 30.02 9.11
CA VAL A 286 -9.73 31.02 8.27
C VAL A 286 -8.79 31.74 7.31
N GLU A 287 -7.50 31.82 7.63
CA GLU A 287 -6.49 32.48 6.82
C GLU A 287 -5.93 31.54 5.74
N THR A 288 -5.40 30.41 6.19
CA THR A 288 -4.74 29.43 5.33
C THR A 288 -5.70 28.44 4.68
N LEU A 289 -6.89 28.27 5.23
CA LEU A 289 -7.88 27.24 4.85
C LEU A 289 -7.40 25.80 5.06
N ALA A 290 -6.28 25.59 5.76
CA ALA A 290 -5.82 24.28 6.19
C ALA A 290 -6.73 23.73 7.32
N TRP A 291 -6.75 22.42 7.44
CA TRP A 291 -7.47 21.73 8.51
C TRP A 291 -6.54 21.48 9.69
N GLU A 292 -6.90 21.97 10.84
CA GLU A 292 -6.20 21.82 12.12
C GLU A 292 -6.93 20.78 12.97
N LEU A 293 -6.19 19.90 13.62
CA LEU A 293 -6.76 18.87 14.49
C LEU A 293 -7.14 19.51 15.83
N GLU A 294 -8.41 19.42 16.19
CA GLU A 294 -8.91 19.81 17.50
C GLU A 294 -8.89 18.61 18.47
N LYS A 295 -9.38 17.46 18.02
CA LYS A 295 -9.47 16.25 18.81
C LYS A 295 -9.42 15.01 17.89
N ALA A 296 -8.76 13.96 18.34
CA ALA A 296 -8.85 12.62 17.74
C ALA A 296 -9.54 11.67 18.73
N GLU A 297 -10.45 10.86 18.21
CA GLU A 297 -11.09 9.75 18.91
C GLU A 297 -10.71 8.47 18.17
N ASN A 298 -10.00 7.58 18.85
CA ASN A 298 -9.58 6.32 18.30
C ASN A 298 -10.22 5.19 19.07
N GLU A 299 -10.51 4.08 18.42
CA GLU A 299 -10.88 2.85 19.09
C GLU A 299 -9.76 2.45 20.06
N LEU A 300 -10.11 2.13 21.30
CA LEU A 300 -9.15 1.86 22.40
C LEU A 300 -8.46 0.49 22.29
N TRP A 301 -8.35 -0.09 21.09
CA TRP A 301 -7.59 -1.30 20.95
C TRP A 301 -6.09 -0.99 20.84
N VAL A 302 -5.36 -1.25 21.90
CA VAL A 302 -3.89 -1.19 21.91
C VAL A 302 -3.38 -2.62 21.92
N GLU A 303 -2.61 -2.99 20.92
CA GLU A 303 -1.96 -4.28 20.90
C GLU A 303 -1.05 -4.43 22.13
N PRO A 304 -1.21 -5.52 22.94
CA PRO A 304 -0.44 -5.66 24.17
C PRO A 304 1.05 -5.77 23.85
N LYS A 305 1.86 -5.19 24.72
CA LYS A 305 3.32 -5.31 24.62
C LYS A 305 3.73 -6.77 24.66
N ASP A 306 4.62 -7.14 23.75
CA ASP A 306 5.19 -8.49 23.72
C ASP A 306 6.53 -8.50 24.48
N PRO A 307 6.64 -9.27 25.60
CA PRO A 307 7.87 -9.33 26.40
C PRO A 307 9.10 -9.77 25.58
N LEU A 308 8.92 -10.58 24.54
CA LEU A 308 10.02 -10.98 23.65
C LEU A 308 10.55 -9.81 22.85
N LEU A 309 9.66 -8.96 22.31
CA LEU A 309 10.06 -7.80 21.53
C LEU A 309 10.74 -6.75 22.42
N GLU A 310 10.26 -6.55 23.65
CA GLU A 310 10.91 -5.69 24.64
C GLU A 310 12.33 -6.19 24.99
N LEU A 311 12.47 -7.51 25.16
CA LEU A 311 13.78 -8.14 25.43
C LEU A 311 14.74 -7.95 24.26
N ILE A 312 14.29 -8.11 23.02
CA ILE A 312 15.10 -7.87 21.82
C ILE A 312 15.48 -6.39 21.70
N SER A 313 14.57 -5.49 22.01
CA SER A 313 14.84 -4.07 22.05
C SER A 313 15.96 -3.72 23.05
N SER A 314 15.93 -4.35 24.22
CA SER A 314 16.95 -4.19 25.25
C SER A 314 18.29 -4.86 24.89
N PHE A 315 18.27 -5.89 24.04
CA PHE A 315 19.47 -6.59 23.57
C PHE A 315 20.30 -5.76 22.58
N LEU A 316 19.65 -4.89 21.81
CA LEU A 316 20.32 -3.92 20.95
C LEU A 316 20.50 -2.59 21.68
N SER A 317 21.64 -1.95 21.52
CA SER A 317 22.01 -0.70 22.18
C SER A 317 22.91 0.15 21.28
N ALA A 318 23.27 1.35 21.73
CA ALA A 318 24.23 2.20 21.01
C ALA A 318 25.60 1.50 20.79
N ASP A 319 25.99 0.62 21.72
CA ASP A 319 27.24 -0.16 21.62
C ASP A 319 27.05 -1.44 20.79
N ARG A 320 25.84 -1.89 20.62
CA ARG A 320 25.45 -3.06 19.81
C ARG A 320 24.32 -2.71 18.86
N THR A 321 24.66 -2.05 17.77
CA THR A 321 23.66 -1.59 16.77
C THR A 321 23.16 -2.70 15.86
N SER A 322 23.85 -3.84 15.81
CA SER A 322 23.44 -5.00 15.00
C SER A 322 23.90 -6.32 15.60
N TRP A 323 23.21 -7.39 15.23
CA TRP A 323 23.58 -8.76 15.53
C TRP A 323 23.14 -9.69 14.40
N SER A 324 23.92 -10.74 14.13
CA SER A 324 23.57 -11.79 13.18
C SER A 324 24.09 -13.14 13.65
N GLY A 325 23.27 -14.19 13.55
CA GLY A 325 23.61 -15.53 13.96
C GLY A 325 22.50 -16.52 13.70
N THR A 326 22.62 -17.69 14.31
CA THR A 326 21.57 -18.72 14.26
C THR A 326 20.48 -18.46 15.30
N PRO A 327 19.25 -18.94 15.09
CA PRO A 327 18.20 -18.86 16.12
C PRO A 327 18.59 -19.51 17.46
N THR A 328 19.40 -20.57 17.42
CA THR A 328 19.90 -21.25 18.63
C THR A 328 20.82 -20.35 19.44
N GLU A 329 21.75 -19.64 18.77
CA GLU A 329 22.62 -18.66 19.42
C GLU A 329 21.80 -17.52 20.03
N LEU A 330 20.76 -17.04 19.31
CA LEU A 330 19.91 -15.97 19.81
C LEU A 330 19.12 -16.37 21.05
N VAL A 331 18.54 -17.59 21.08
CA VAL A 331 17.85 -18.14 22.26
C VAL A 331 18.78 -18.14 23.48
N THR A 332 20.03 -18.62 23.28
CA THR A 332 21.05 -18.69 24.34
C THR A 332 21.43 -17.30 24.85
N LEU A 333 21.65 -16.35 23.94
CA LEU A 333 22.04 -14.97 24.27
C LEU A 333 20.92 -14.19 24.99
N LEU A 334 19.69 -14.42 24.61
CA LEU A 334 18.51 -13.80 25.26
C LEU A 334 18.12 -14.48 26.56
N GLY A 335 18.60 -15.71 26.82
CA GLY A 335 18.24 -16.47 28.02
C GLY A 335 16.76 -16.87 28.10
N VAL A 336 16.10 -17.02 26.94
CA VAL A 336 14.67 -17.35 26.87
C VAL A 336 14.45 -18.86 26.80
N ASP A 337 13.40 -19.35 27.47
CA ASP A 337 12.98 -20.74 27.39
C ASP A 337 12.05 -20.96 26.18
N LEU A 338 12.63 -20.84 25.00
CA LEU A 338 11.95 -21.03 23.71
C LEU A 338 12.76 -21.98 22.82
N LYS A 339 12.07 -22.82 22.05
CA LYS A 339 12.74 -23.57 20.98
C LYS A 339 13.18 -22.60 19.87
N PRO A 340 14.35 -22.81 19.25
CA PRO A 340 14.89 -21.90 18.20
C PRO A 340 13.94 -21.65 17.02
N ASN A 341 13.18 -22.69 16.60
CA ASN A 341 12.17 -22.56 15.55
C ASN A 341 10.98 -21.68 15.98
N VAL A 342 10.56 -21.79 17.23
CA VAL A 342 9.46 -20.97 17.80
C VAL A 342 9.90 -19.50 17.91
N LEU A 343 11.15 -19.26 18.33
CA LEU A 343 11.71 -17.90 18.33
C LEU A 343 11.70 -17.29 16.93
N SER A 344 12.22 -18.03 15.92
CA SER A 344 12.24 -17.55 14.53
C SER A 344 10.84 -17.23 14.01
N LEU A 345 9.88 -18.10 14.26
CA LEU A 345 8.48 -17.91 13.86
C LEU A 345 7.88 -16.65 14.49
N LYS A 346 8.07 -16.47 15.81
CA LYS A 346 7.61 -15.26 16.50
C LYS A 346 8.24 -13.98 15.92
N LEU A 347 9.53 -14.01 15.59
CA LEU A 347 10.24 -12.88 15.01
C LEU A 347 9.80 -12.60 13.57
N ASN A 348 9.57 -13.64 12.76
CA ASN A 348 9.05 -13.47 11.39
C ASN A 348 7.69 -12.77 11.42
N ILE A 349 6.75 -13.22 12.26
CA ILE A 349 5.41 -12.64 12.39
C ILE A 349 5.47 -11.20 12.91
N ASN A 350 6.37 -10.94 13.87
CA ASN A 350 6.49 -9.64 14.53
C ASN A 350 7.57 -8.71 13.91
N ALA A 351 8.10 -9.03 12.74
CA ALA A 351 9.11 -8.19 12.07
C ALA A 351 8.62 -6.74 11.89
N GLY A 352 7.33 -6.58 11.57
CA GLY A 352 6.66 -5.29 11.47
C GLY A 352 6.63 -4.50 12.77
N ARG A 353 6.29 -5.17 13.86
CA ARG A 353 6.25 -4.54 15.20
C ARG A 353 7.65 -4.16 15.68
N LEU A 354 8.65 -5.02 15.46
CA LEU A 354 10.05 -4.71 15.78
C LEU A 354 10.50 -3.41 15.08
N LEU A 355 10.15 -3.24 13.81
CA LEU A 355 10.50 -2.03 13.09
C LEU A 355 9.68 -0.81 13.55
N LYS A 356 8.36 -0.97 13.72
CA LYS A 356 7.45 0.12 14.05
C LYS A 356 7.61 0.61 15.49
N GLU A 357 7.65 -0.31 16.46
CA GLU A 357 7.62 0.03 17.88
C GLU A 357 9.02 0.28 18.45
N TYR A 358 10.05 -0.41 17.91
CA TYR A 358 11.40 -0.40 18.47
C TYR A 358 12.49 0.08 17.50
N GLY A 359 12.14 0.36 16.23
CA GLY A 359 13.11 0.78 15.22
C GLY A 359 14.14 -0.31 14.88
N ILE A 360 13.75 -1.58 14.93
CA ILE A 360 14.64 -2.72 14.70
C ILE A 360 14.27 -3.42 13.40
N PHE A 361 15.20 -3.44 12.44
CA PHE A 361 15.10 -4.28 11.26
C PHE A 361 15.42 -5.72 11.60
N TYR A 362 14.55 -6.63 11.25
CA TYR A 362 14.72 -8.06 11.33
C TYR A 362 14.73 -8.69 9.93
N LYS A 363 15.67 -9.61 9.70
CA LYS A 363 15.71 -10.44 8.49
C LYS A 363 15.98 -11.88 8.86
N SER A 364 15.34 -12.81 8.15
CA SER A 364 15.59 -14.24 8.23
C SER A 364 15.96 -14.76 6.85
N SER A 365 16.99 -15.57 6.76
CA SER A 365 17.40 -16.27 5.54
C SER A 365 17.71 -17.73 5.85
N ARG A 366 17.48 -18.60 4.86
CA ARG A 366 17.81 -20.03 4.96
C ARG A 366 18.82 -20.36 3.87
N SER A 367 19.92 -20.99 4.23
CA SER A 367 20.95 -21.50 3.34
C SER A 367 21.16 -23.00 3.57
N HIS A 368 22.05 -23.63 2.81
CA HIS A 368 22.47 -25.01 3.04
C HIS A 368 22.98 -25.25 4.48
N ASP A 369 23.60 -24.23 5.07
CA ASP A 369 24.16 -24.28 6.45
C ASP A 369 23.12 -24.04 7.53
N GLY A 370 21.84 -23.88 7.18
CA GLY A 370 20.74 -23.66 8.09
C GLY A 370 20.15 -22.26 8.04
N ARG A 371 19.32 -21.94 9.06
CA ARG A 371 18.67 -20.62 9.18
C ARG A 371 19.60 -19.62 9.87
N ARG A 372 19.73 -18.43 9.30
CA ARG A 372 20.35 -17.26 9.91
C ARG A 372 19.34 -16.14 10.10
N VAL A 373 19.45 -15.44 11.20
CA VAL A 373 18.65 -14.26 11.50
C VAL A 373 19.56 -13.07 11.79
N SER A 374 19.12 -11.90 11.42
CA SER A 374 19.83 -10.65 11.69
C SER A 374 18.88 -9.60 12.26
N LEU A 375 19.40 -8.84 13.20
CA LEU A 375 18.75 -7.72 13.87
C LEU A 375 19.65 -6.50 13.70
N SER A 376 19.08 -5.35 13.35
CA SER A 376 19.84 -4.09 13.29
C SER A 376 18.95 -2.91 13.66
N LEU A 377 19.49 -1.94 14.39
CA LEU A 377 18.81 -0.68 14.64
C LEU A 377 18.60 0.05 13.31
N ALA A 378 17.42 0.58 13.12
CA ALA A 378 17.16 1.51 12.04
C ALA A 378 18.05 2.76 12.25
N GLU A 379 18.63 3.30 11.19
CA GLU A 379 19.31 4.59 11.31
C GLU A 379 18.36 5.62 11.91
N PRO A 380 18.82 6.45 12.87
CA PRO A 380 17.97 7.50 13.42
C PRO A 380 17.47 8.37 12.26
N ARG A 381 16.14 8.49 12.15
CA ARG A 381 15.53 9.34 11.14
C ARG A 381 16.11 10.74 11.34
N ARG A 382 16.92 11.21 10.39
CA ARG A 382 17.31 12.62 10.37
C ARG A 382 16.03 13.45 10.23
N ALA A 383 15.79 14.25 11.27
CA ALA A 383 14.64 15.15 11.35
C ALA A 383 14.69 16.21 10.24
#